data_449ae1df20eeed10b7b79d4e1dc473d8
#
_entry.id   449ae1df20eeed10b7b79d4e1dc473d8
#
_cell.length_a   1.000
_cell.length_b   1.000
_cell.length_c   1.000
_cell.angle_alpha   90.00
_cell.angle_beta   90.00
_cell.angle_gamma   90.00
#
_symmetry.space_group_name_H-M   'P 1'
#
loop_
_entity.id
_entity.type
_entity.pdbx_description
1 polymer ?
#
loop_
_entity_poly.entity_id
_entity_poly.type
_entity_poly.pdbx_seq_one_letter_code
_entity_poly.pdbx_strand_id
1 'polypeptide(L)'
;MTAGALCLACGGADPPGALGSSSAREHPLEAASQSGARDFFPDGQTARPVPQEDACRKIDFLFVIDNSLSMERQQANLARSFPGFMAVIASELRAVDFHVMVIDTDAMGPGEAVAAEKRAPSTADEICDVTLGAGRRSSHTGSDCELASGARFINASQQDLGDAFNCIGRVGTAGSSYEQPVGALLGATSAGLEAPGACNASFLRDDAVLVVTIVTDEDDTVTAGEPAAWRETLLRVKHGDDGALVLLGLVADENLTAALDGGPCPLKDGTGAPRLQSFVDTFSFGSLGSVCAADYAPFFARAVGVIGDACQQFVPPAIR
;
A
#
# COMPACT_ATOMS: atom_id res chain seq x y z
N MET A 1 -12.61 4.43 65.28
CA MET A 1 -11.48 4.76 66.22
C MET A 1 -10.39 5.28 65.30
N THR A 2 -10.29 6.59 65.30
CA THR A 2 -9.15 7.50 65.55
C THR A 2 -8.11 7.51 64.49
N ALA A 3 -8.12 8.55 63.69
CA ALA A 3 -7.50 9.88 63.86
C ALA A 3 -6.07 9.85 63.35
N GLY A 4 -5.68 10.62 62.42
CA GLY A 4 -5.48 12.06 62.32
C GLY A 4 -4.00 12.26 62.14
N ALA A 5 -3.45 13.13 61.39
CA ALA A 5 -3.31 14.56 61.29
C ALA A 5 -2.26 14.83 60.17
N LEU A 6 -2.39 15.68 59.22
CA LEU A 6 -2.32 17.15 59.15
C LEU A 6 -1.04 17.79 59.70
N CYS A 7 -0.21 18.39 58.80
CA CYS A 7 0.63 19.56 58.96
C CYS A 7 1.04 20.01 57.55
N LEU A 8 0.62 21.02 57.02
CA LEU A 8 0.64 22.49 57.05
C LEU A 8 2.02 23.15 57.14
N ALA A 9 2.38 23.77 56.05
CA ALA A 9 2.68 25.20 55.85
C ALA A 9 4.11 25.70 56.01
N CYS A 10 4.39 26.62 55.14
CA CYS A 10 5.10 27.89 55.15
C CYS A 10 6.28 27.86 54.16
N GLY A 11 6.41 28.69 53.17
CA GLY A 11 6.03 30.07 53.00
C GLY A 11 7.25 30.93 52.75
N GLY A 12 7.19 31.84 51.80
CA GLY A 12 8.00 33.04 51.79
C GLY A 12 8.92 33.24 50.56
N ALA A 13 8.48 33.97 49.60
CA ALA A 13 8.65 35.39 49.34
C ALA A 13 9.86 35.78 48.44
N ASP A 14 9.52 36.37 47.31
CA ASP A 14 10.32 37.31 46.46
C ASP A 14 10.67 38.59 47.23
N PRO A 15 11.31 39.63 46.63
CA PRO A 15 11.94 39.96 45.38
C PRO A 15 13.21 40.90 45.58
N PRO A 16 13.54 41.97 44.80
CA PRO A 16 13.67 42.25 43.38
C PRO A 16 14.99 42.98 43.03
N GLY A 17 15.16 43.32 41.77
CA GLY A 17 16.06 44.39 41.32
C GLY A 17 17.08 43.95 40.28
N ALA A 18 17.44 44.65 39.28
CA ALA A 18 17.12 45.91 38.64
C ALA A 18 17.89 45.95 37.31
N LEU A 19 17.27 46.47 36.31
CA LEU A 19 17.77 47.29 35.19
C LEU A 19 19.29 47.29 34.86
N GLY A 20 19.63 46.89 33.62
CA GLY A 20 20.89 47.23 32.97
C GLY A 20 20.69 47.18 31.44
N SER A 21 20.41 48.32 30.86
CA SER A 21 20.44 48.61 29.43
C SER A 21 21.84 48.68 28.89
N SER A 22 22.15 48.08 27.76
CA SER A 22 23.26 48.53 26.92
C SER A 22 23.15 48.02 25.48
N SER A 23 22.81 48.91 24.65
CA SER A 23 23.25 49.26 23.28
C SER A 23 23.50 48.12 22.27
N ALA A 24 22.72 48.24 21.22
CA ALA A 24 22.91 47.66 19.89
C ALA A 24 24.29 47.95 19.30
N ARG A 25 24.91 46.97 18.71
CA ARG A 25 25.87 47.12 17.62
C ARG A 25 25.45 46.24 16.46
N GLU A 26 25.00 46.91 15.42
CA GLU A 26 24.83 46.36 14.08
C GLU A 26 26.23 46.04 13.53
N HIS A 27 26.43 44.82 13.06
CA HIS A 27 27.49 44.47 12.14
C HIS A 27 26.91 43.96 10.84
N PRO A 28 27.43 44.40 9.67
CA PRO A 28 26.86 44.05 8.36
C PRO A 28 27.25 42.60 8.02
N LEU A 29 26.25 41.93 7.41
CA LEU A 29 26.44 40.61 6.78
C LEU A 29 27.28 40.77 5.52
N GLU A 30 28.51 40.30 5.54
CA GLU A 30 29.32 40.08 4.36
C GLU A 30 28.74 38.87 3.57
N ALA A 31 28.48 39.12 2.30
CA ALA A 31 28.09 38.15 1.32
C ALA A 31 29.21 37.13 1.09
N ALA A 32 29.00 35.90 1.50
CA ALA A 32 29.88 34.79 1.13
C ALA A 32 29.60 34.38 -0.32
N SER A 33 30.61 34.60 -1.13
CA SER A 33 30.75 34.24 -2.53
C SER A 33 30.47 32.75 -2.77
N GLN A 34 29.53 32.48 -3.65
CA GLN A 34 29.29 31.14 -4.22
C GLN A 34 30.44 30.81 -5.18
N SER A 35 31.33 29.92 -4.75
CA SER A 35 32.27 29.27 -5.66
C SER A 35 31.55 28.14 -6.39
N GLY A 36 31.28 28.36 -7.65
CA GLY A 36 30.67 27.38 -8.52
C GLY A 36 31.57 26.16 -8.75
N ALA A 37 31.09 25.00 -8.40
CA ALA A 37 31.54 23.77 -9.00
C ALA A 37 30.89 23.68 -10.40
N ARG A 38 31.70 23.81 -11.43
CA ARG A 38 31.26 23.57 -12.81
C ARG A 38 31.34 22.08 -13.06
N ASP A 39 30.20 21.41 -13.02
CA ASP A 39 30.07 20.07 -13.55
C ASP A 39 30.18 20.11 -15.07
N PHE A 40 31.25 19.53 -15.56
CA PHE A 40 31.59 19.41 -16.96
C PHE A 40 30.88 18.15 -17.52
N PHE A 41 29.65 18.32 -18.05
CA PHE A 41 29.03 17.34 -18.92
C PHE A 41 29.08 17.88 -20.36
N PRO A 42 29.73 17.17 -21.30
CA PRO A 42 29.64 17.50 -22.70
C PRO A 42 28.30 16.99 -23.23
N ASP A 43 27.54 17.89 -23.75
CA ASP A 43 26.22 17.77 -24.41
C ASP A 43 25.06 18.21 -23.54
N GLY A 44 24.69 19.47 -23.76
CA GLY A 44 23.66 20.22 -23.03
C GLY A 44 22.23 19.77 -23.28
N GLN A 45 21.86 18.64 -22.69
CA GLN A 45 20.47 18.36 -22.33
C GLN A 45 20.40 18.17 -20.81
N THR A 46 20.23 19.28 -20.11
CA THR A 46 19.73 19.21 -18.74
C THR A 46 18.36 18.56 -18.79
N ALA A 47 18.25 17.36 -18.23
CA ALA A 47 16.96 16.75 -17.97
C ALA A 47 16.09 17.82 -17.27
N ARG A 48 15.01 18.23 -17.92
CA ARG A 48 14.08 19.20 -17.37
C ARG A 48 13.45 18.53 -16.16
N PRO A 49 13.55 19.07 -14.94
CA PRO A 49 12.83 18.50 -13.80
C PRO A 49 11.35 18.39 -14.20
N VAL A 50 10.78 17.22 -14.11
CA VAL A 50 9.33 17.04 -14.26
C VAL A 50 8.69 17.91 -13.19
N PRO A 51 7.73 18.79 -13.52
CA PRO A 51 7.05 19.58 -12.51
C PRO A 51 6.45 18.61 -11.48
N GLN A 52 6.64 18.88 -10.20
CA GLN A 52 6.17 18.08 -9.07
C GLN A 52 4.65 17.79 -9.12
N GLU A 53 3.89 18.64 -9.81
CA GLU A 53 2.46 18.49 -10.09
C GLU A 53 2.13 17.30 -11.00
N ASP A 54 3.10 16.76 -11.75
CA ASP A 54 2.90 15.62 -12.67
C ASP A 54 3.29 14.26 -12.05
N ALA A 55 3.97 14.23 -10.90
CA ALA A 55 4.49 13.00 -10.30
C ALA A 55 3.38 12.01 -9.88
N CYS A 56 2.19 12.49 -9.55
CA CYS A 56 1.05 11.67 -9.15
C CYS A 56 0.05 11.33 -10.27
N ARG A 57 0.37 11.64 -11.52
CA ARG A 57 -0.57 11.39 -12.63
C ARG A 57 -0.72 9.91 -12.96
N LYS A 58 0.28 9.10 -12.60
CA LYS A 58 0.29 7.65 -12.85
C LYS A 58 0.46 6.89 -11.55
N ILE A 59 -0.48 6.00 -11.27
CA ILE A 59 -0.46 5.16 -10.08
C ILE A 59 -0.82 3.72 -10.47
N ASP A 60 -0.03 2.76 -10.01
CA ASP A 60 -0.34 1.33 -10.11
C ASP A 60 -0.81 0.84 -8.75
N PHE A 61 -2.09 0.46 -8.65
CA PHE A 61 -2.68 -0.11 -7.44
C PHE A 61 -2.65 -1.63 -7.50
N LEU A 62 -2.01 -2.25 -6.52
CA LEU A 62 -1.99 -3.70 -6.35
C LEU A 62 -2.72 -4.07 -5.06
N PHE A 63 -3.85 -4.74 -5.18
CA PHE A 63 -4.58 -5.31 -4.05
C PHE A 63 -4.23 -6.79 -3.90
N VAL A 64 -3.71 -7.14 -2.74
CA VAL A 64 -3.42 -8.51 -2.31
C VAL A 64 -4.51 -8.90 -1.33
N ILE A 65 -5.41 -9.77 -1.72
CA ILE A 65 -6.64 -10.07 -0.96
C ILE A 65 -6.64 -11.54 -0.57
N ASP A 66 -6.69 -11.76 0.72
CA ASP A 66 -6.86 -13.07 1.32
C ASP A 66 -8.19 -13.70 0.90
N ASN A 67 -8.12 -14.97 0.46
CA ASN A 67 -9.25 -15.76 -0.01
C ASN A 67 -9.59 -16.94 0.94
N SER A 68 -9.15 -16.86 2.21
CA SER A 68 -9.56 -17.78 3.27
C SER A 68 -11.03 -17.62 3.65
N LEU A 69 -11.58 -18.63 4.33
CA LEU A 69 -13.01 -18.73 4.65
C LEU A 69 -13.55 -17.56 5.47
N SER A 70 -12.72 -16.94 6.31
CA SER A 70 -13.09 -15.82 7.20
C SER A 70 -13.34 -14.50 6.48
N MET A 71 -12.84 -14.35 5.23
CA MET A 71 -12.71 -13.06 4.53
C MET A 71 -13.95 -12.58 3.76
N GLU A 72 -15.08 -13.26 3.80
CA GLU A 72 -16.26 -12.89 3.01
C GLU A 72 -16.75 -11.45 3.29
N ARG A 73 -16.83 -11.09 4.58
CA ARG A 73 -17.28 -9.76 4.99
C ARG A 73 -16.23 -8.68 4.66
N GLN A 74 -14.96 -8.99 4.82
CA GLN A 74 -13.84 -8.10 4.55
C GLN A 74 -13.76 -7.75 3.06
N GLN A 75 -13.89 -8.74 2.19
CA GLN A 75 -13.96 -8.53 0.74
C GLN A 75 -15.18 -7.67 0.35
N ALA A 76 -16.34 -7.89 0.98
CA ALA A 76 -17.52 -7.06 0.76
C ALA A 76 -17.35 -5.62 1.25
N ASN A 77 -16.64 -5.41 2.38
CA ASN A 77 -16.31 -4.07 2.89
C ASN A 77 -15.35 -3.34 1.93
N LEU A 78 -14.32 -4.04 1.44
CA LEU A 78 -13.37 -3.49 0.47
C LEU A 78 -14.09 -3.04 -0.80
N ALA A 79 -14.91 -3.91 -1.39
CA ALA A 79 -15.67 -3.61 -2.61
C ALA A 79 -16.60 -2.39 -2.46
N ARG A 80 -17.22 -2.20 -1.28
CA ARG A 80 -18.04 -1.01 -0.99
C ARG A 80 -17.21 0.26 -0.84
N SER A 81 -16.02 0.18 -0.27
CA SER A 81 -15.17 1.35 0.01
C SER A 81 -14.38 1.80 -1.22
N PHE A 82 -14.13 0.90 -2.17
CA PHE A 82 -13.29 1.15 -3.33
C PHE A 82 -13.75 2.32 -4.23
N PRO A 83 -15.04 2.47 -4.61
CA PRO A 83 -15.45 3.59 -5.45
C PRO A 83 -15.19 4.95 -4.81
N GLY A 84 -15.41 5.07 -3.51
CA GLY A 84 -15.12 6.30 -2.74
C GLY A 84 -13.63 6.60 -2.71
N PHE A 85 -12.79 5.59 -2.49
CA PHE A 85 -11.34 5.72 -2.53
C PHE A 85 -10.85 6.22 -3.90
N MET A 86 -11.28 5.61 -4.99
CA MET A 86 -10.89 6.03 -6.34
C MET A 86 -11.40 7.43 -6.70
N ALA A 87 -12.58 7.83 -6.21
CA ALA A 87 -13.07 9.19 -6.42
C ALA A 87 -12.18 10.24 -5.74
N VAL A 88 -11.67 9.96 -4.53
CA VAL A 88 -10.74 10.84 -3.81
C VAL A 88 -9.38 10.85 -4.51
N ILE A 89 -8.84 9.71 -4.94
CA ILE A 89 -7.62 9.62 -5.74
C ILE A 89 -7.71 10.52 -6.99
N ALA A 90 -8.80 10.43 -7.73
CA ALA A 90 -9.00 11.22 -8.94
C ALA A 90 -9.11 12.73 -8.64
N SER A 91 -9.78 13.12 -7.55
CA SER A 91 -10.02 14.53 -7.23
C SER A 91 -8.83 15.22 -6.55
N GLU A 92 -8.18 14.55 -5.59
CA GLU A 92 -7.12 15.15 -4.77
C GLU A 92 -5.72 14.96 -5.37
N LEU A 93 -5.44 13.78 -5.89
CA LEU A 93 -4.13 13.46 -6.47
C LEU A 93 -4.09 13.69 -7.98
N ARG A 94 -5.23 13.98 -8.61
CA ARG A 94 -5.35 14.16 -10.07
C ARG A 94 -4.79 12.98 -10.87
N ALA A 95 -4.78 11.79 -10.28
CA ALA A 95 -4.37 10.58 -10.96
C ALA A 95 -5.39 10.23 -12.04
N VAL A 96 -5.01 10.47 -13.27
CA VAL A 96 -5.86 10.25 -14.47
C VAL A 96 -5.45 8.99 -15.23
N ASP A 97 -4.28 8.48 -14.95
CA ASP A 97 -3.71 7.27 -15.55
C ASP A 97 -3.37 6.28 -14.44
N PHE A 98 -4.18 5.26 -14.30
CA PHE A 98 -4.00 4.26 -13.25
C PHE A 98 -4.19 2.84 -13.79
N HIS A 99 -3.49 1.90 -13.14
CA HIS A 99 -3.78 0.49 -13.22
C HIS A 99 -4.28 0.00 -11.86
N VAL A 100 -5.23 -0.94 -11.85
CA VAL A 100 -5.69 -1.60 -10.63
C VAL A 100 -5.67 -3.10 -10.86
N MET A 101 -4.77 -3.79 -10.20
CA MET A 101 -4.68 -5.25 -10.23
C MET A 101 -5.10 -5.83 -8.89
N VAL A 102 -5.78 -6.95 -8.92
CA VAL A 102 -6.12 -7.76 -7.76
C VAL A 102 -5.45 -9.12 -7.91
N ILE A 103 -4.83 -9.59 -6.85
CA ILE A 103 -4.32 -10.95 -6.69
C ILE A 103 -4.87 -11.57 -5.41
N ASP A 104 -4.96 -12.86 -5.35
CA ASP A 104 -5.21 -13.59 -4.11
C ASP A 104 -3.90 -14.05 -3.44
N THR A 105 -4.01 -14.72 -2.30
CA THR A 105 -2.89 -15.03 -1.41
C THR A 105 -2.41 -16.47 -1.51
N ASP A 106 -3.00 -17.25 -2.41
CA ASP A 106 -2.55 -18.63 -2.65
C ASP A 106 -2.38 -18.94 -4.15
N ALA A 107 -1.75 -20.09 -4.45
CA ALA A 107 -1.52 -20.56 -5.82
C ALA A 107 -2.71 -21.39 -6.35
N MET A 108 -3.85 -21.30 -5.68
CA MET A 108 -5.02 -22.13 -5.97
C MET A 108 -6.06 -21.29 -6.74
N GLY A 109 -6.47 -21.81 -7.88
CA GLY A 109 -7.48 -21.13 -8.69
C GLY A 109 -8.87 -21.10 -8.05
N PRO A 110 -9.83 -20.33 -8.60
CA PRO A 110 -11.17 -20.20 -8.06
C PRO A 110 -11.83 -21.54 -7.82
N GLY A 111 -12.19 -21.84 -6.58
CA GLY A 111 -13.02 -23.00 -6.21
C GLY A 111 -12.28 -24.34 -6.05
N GLU A 112 -10.98 -24.34 -5.75
CA GLU A 112 -10.19 -25.58 -5.62
C GLU A 112 -10.49 -26.46 -4.39
N ALA A 113 -11.16 -25.95 -3.36
CA ALA A 113 -11.62 -26.82 -2.25
C ALA A 113 -12.59 -27.93 -2.70
N VAL A 114 -13.01 -27.96 -3.94
CA VAL A 114 -14.06 -28.89 -4.45
C VAL A 114 -13.59 -29.80 -5.58
N ALA A 115 -12.36 -29.70 -6.09
CA ALA A 115 -12.02 -30.38 -7.33
C ALA A 115 -10.70 -31.17 -7.30
N ALA A 116 -10.72 -32.31 -6.61
CA ALA A 116 -9.75 -33.39 -6.84
C ALA A 116 -9.83 -33.97 -8.29
N GLU A 117 -10.65 -33.41 -9.18
CA GLU A 117 -10.88 -33.88 -10.55
C GLU A 117 -10.58 -32.83 -11.63
N LYS A 118 -9.98 -31.67 -11.31
CA LYS A 118 -9.68 -30.65 -12.34
C LYS A 118 -8.57 -31.12 -13.27
N ARG A 119 -8.86 -31.06 -14.57
CA ARG A 119 -7.87 -31.19 -15.64
C ARG A 119 -6.74 -30.18 -15.41
N ALA A 120 -5.50 -30.58 -15.62
CA ALA A 120 -4.37 -29.66 -15.59
C ALA A 120 -4.62 -28.46 -16.54
N PRO A 121 -4.23 -27.23 -16.16
CA PRO A 121 -4.38 -26.04 -17.00
C PRO A 121 -3.69 -26.26 -18.35
N SER A 122 -4.34 -25.85 -19.42
CA SER A 122 -3.91 -26.11 -20.79
C SER A 122 -3.79 -24.86 -21.64
N THR A 123 -4.33 -23.74 -21.19
CA THR A 123 -4.20 -22.43 -21.84
C THR A 123 -3.36 -21.48 -20.96
N ALA A 124 -2.82 -20.43 -21.56
CA ALA A 124 -2.07 -19.42 -20.83
C ALA A 124 -2.91 -18.76 -19.73
N ASP A 125 -4.20 -18.49 -20.01
CA ASP A 125 -5.12 -17.93 -19.03
C ASP A 125 -5.38 -18.89 -17.87
N GLU A 126 -5.63 -20.17 -18.14
CA GLU A 126 -5.81 -21.18 -17.10
C GLU A 126 -4.53 -21.35 -16.24
N ILE A 127 -3.34 -21.21 -16.83
CA ILE A 127 -2.07 -21.24 -16.10
C ILE A 127 -1.97 -20.00 -15.19
N CYS A 128 -2.31 -18.82 -15.69
CA CYS A 128 -2.31 -17.59 -14.88
C CYS A 128 -3.32 -17.67 -13.73
N ASP A 129 -4.49 -18.28 -13.95
CA ASP A 129 -5.52 -18.40 -12.90
C ASP A 129 -5.09 -19.25 -11.70
N VAL A 130 -4.06 -20.09 -11.85
CA VAL A 130 -3.51 -20.94 -10.78
C VAL A 130 -2.09 -20.53 -10.36
N THR A 131 -1.58 -19.41 -10.86
CA THR A 131 -0.23 -18.92 -10.56
C THR A 131 -0.27 -17.88 -9.44
N LEU A 132 0.45 -18.14 -8.35
CA LEU A 132 0.58 -17.21 -7.24
C LEU A 132 1.10 -15.84 -7.73
N GLY A 133 0.36 -14.78 -7.42
CA GLY A 133 0.69 -13.42 -7.81
C GLY A 133 0.24 -13.01 -9.21
N ALA A 134 -0.41 -13.89 -9.96
CA ALA A 134 -1.02 -13.48 -11.24
C ALA A 134 -2.31 -12.68 -10.99
N GLY A 135 -2.48 -11.59 -11.75
CA GLY A 135 -3.65 -10.73 -11.69
C GLY A 135 -4.93 -11.50 -12.04
N ARG A 136 -6.02 -11.17 -11.36
CA ARG A 136 -7.34 -11.75 -11.63
C ARG A 136 -8.02 -11.03 -12.76
N ARG A 137 -8.70 -11.81 -13.62
CA ARG A 137 -9.60 -11.30 -14.67
C ARG A 137 -11.01 -11.89 -14.58
N SER A 138 -11.19 -12.85 -13.70
CA SER A 138 -12.47 -13.52 -13.48
C SER A 138 -12.92 -13.40 -12.02
N SER A 139 -14.23 -13.48 -11.80
CA SER A 139 -14.83 -13.59 -10.47
C SER A 139 -14.42 -14.90 -9.78
N HIS A 140 -14.69 -15.00 -8.47
CA HIS A 140 -14.49 -16.24 -7.72
C HIS A 140 -15.34 -17.43 -8.24
N THR A 141 -16.37 -17.16 -9.04
CA THR A 141 -17.19 -18.20 -9.70
C THR A 141 -16.70 -18.56 -11.09
N GLY A 142 -15.61 -17.94 -11.57
CA GLY A 142 -15.00 -18.20 -12.87
C GLY A 142 -15.61 -17.42 -14.04
N SER A 143 -16.53 -16.46 -13.78
CA SER A 143 -17.07 -15.58 -14.84
C SER A 143 -16.06 -14.49 -15.20
N ASP A 144 -15.85 -14.24 -16.49
CA ASP A 144 -14.98 -13.14 -16.97
C ASP A 144 -15.53 -11.78 -16.49
N CYS A 145 -14.67 -10.91 -16.00
CA CYS A 145 -15.01 -9.59 -15.50
C CYS A 145 -14.96 -8.49 -16.58
N GLU A 146 -14.72 -8.86 -17.82
CA GLU A 146 -14.75 -7.98 -19.01
C GLU A 146 -13.88 -6.73 -18.81
N LEU A 147 -12.61 -6.91 -18.41
CA LEU A 147 -11.71 -5.81 -18.18
C LEU A 147 -11.34 -5.10 -19.50
N ALA A 148 -11.62 -3.79 -19.56
CA ALA A 148 -11.43 -2.97 -20.76
C ALA A 148 -9.96 -2.89 -21.21
N SER A 149 -8.99 -3.15 -20.33
CA SER A 149 -7.58 -3.26 -20.65
C SER A 149 -7.25 -4.43 -21.59
N GLY A 150 -8.11 -5.47 -21.60
CA GLY A 150 -7.81 -6.76 -22.23
C GLY A 150 -6.72 -7.57 -21.53
N ALA A 151 -6.15 -7.04 -20.42
CA ALA A 151 -5.15 -7.65 -19.56
C ALA A 151 -5.74 -8.10 -18.23
N ARG A 152 -4.91 -8.44 -17.25
CA ARG A 152 -5.34 -8.90 -15.91
C ARG A 152 -5.35 -7.77 -14.88
N PHE A 153 -5.64 -6.55 -15.34
CA PHE A 153 -5.81 -5.36 -14.50
C PHE A 153 -6.79 -4.39 -15.13
N ILE A 154 -7.41 -3.58 -14.30
CA ILE A 154 -8.25 -2.45 -14.70
C ILE A 154 -7.35 -1.27 -15.05
N ASN A 155 -7.71 -0.52 -16.08
CA ASN A 155 -7.05 0.76 -16.40
C ASN A 155 -8.08 1.90 -16.51
N ALA A 156 -7.61 3.10 -16.77
CA ALA A 156 -8.44 4.30 -16.84
C ALA A 156 -9.52 4.29 -17.96
N SER A 157 -9.48 3.32 -18.88
CA SER A 157 -10.53 3.16 -19.91
C SER A 157 -11.74 2.35 -19.41
N GLN A 158 -11.65 1.76 -18.22
CA GLN A 158 -12.73 0.95 -17.65
C GLN A 158 -13.91 1.85 -17.30
N GLN A 159 -15.05 1.56 -17.91
CA GLN A 159 -16.34 2.07 -17.45
C GLN A 159 -16.81 1.23 -16.24
N ASP A 160 -17.66 1.79 -15.41
CA ASP A 160 -18.18 1.10 -14.23
C ASP A 160 -17.06 0.48 -13.36
N LEU A 161 -16.06 1.33 -13.01
CA LEU A 161 -14.87 0.95 -12.25
C LEU A 161 -15.22 0.17 -10.96
N GLY A 162 -16.30 0.58 -10.28
CA GLY A 162 -16.77 -0.09 -9.06
C GLY A 162 -17.23 -1.53 -9.32
N ASP A 163 -17.95 -1.77 -10.41
CA ASP A 163 -18.44 -3.10 -10.75
C ASP A 163 -17.31 -4.01 -11.22
N ALA A 164 -16.38 -3.48 -12.03
CA ALA A 164 -15.18 -4.21 -12.44
C ALA A 164 -14.32 -4.62 -11.22
N PHE A 165 -14.10 -3.68 -10.29
CA PHE A 165 -13.36 -3.99 -9.05
C PHE A 165 -14.12 -4.99 -8.17
N ASN A 166 -15.44 -4.83 -8.01
CA ASN A 166 -16.25 -5.80 -7.25
C ASN A 166 -16.17 -7.21 -7.86
N CYS A 167 -16.06 -7.31 -9.19
CA CYS A 167 -15.93 -8.59 -9.88
C CYS A 167 -14.60 -9.28 -9.56
N ILE A 168 -13.46 -8.58 -9.75
CA ILE A 168 -12.13 -9.16 -9.50
C ILE A 168 -11.72 -9.16 -8.04
N GLY A 169 -12.22 -8.20 -7.24
CA GLY A 169 -11.85 -7.99 -5.83
C GLY A 169 -12.55 -8.94 -4.86
N ARG A 170 -13.63 -9.59 -5.26
CA ARG A 170 -14.23 -10.70 -4.52
C ARG A 170 -13.57 -12.00 -4.95
N VAL A 171 -12.39 -12.24 -4.36
CA VAL A 171 -11.54 -13.40 -4.70
C VAL A 171 -12.15 -14.73 -4.27
N GLY A 172 -13.21 -14.71 -3.44
CA GLY A 172 -13.86 -15.89 -2.88
C GLY A 172 -13.31 -16.25 -1.51
N THR A 173 -13.80 -17.37 -0.97
CA THR A 173 -13.47 -17.85 0.38
C THR A 173 -13.16 -19.36 0.40
N ALA A 174 -12.75 -19.89 -0.73
CA ALA A 174 -12.41 -21.31 -0.89
C ALA A 174 -10.90 -21.54 -1.05
N GLY A 175 -10.10 -20.57 -0.68
CA GLY A 175 -8.64 -20.62 -0.71
C GLY A 175 -8.04 -21.52 0.37
N SER A 176 -6.72 -21.57 0.38
CA SER A 176 -5.92 -22.22 1.40
C SER A 176 -6.10 -21.55 2.77
N SER A 177 -5.84 -22.30 3.83
CA SER A 177 -5.67 -21.72 5.18
C SER A 177 -4.20 -21.36 5.49
N TYR A 178 -3.34 -21.45 4.50
CA TYR A 178 -1.92 -21.08 4.57
C TYR A 178 -1.69 -19.88 3.63
N GLU A 179 -1.96 -18.71 4.16
CA GLU A 179 -1.91 -17.47 3.39
C GLU A 179 -0.47 -17.02 3.13
N GLN A 180 -0.21 -16.53 1.91
CA GLN A 180 1.09 -16.05 1.45
C GLN A 180 0.99 -14.65 0.82
N PRO A 181 0.45 -13.65 1.52
CA PRO A 181 0.22 -12.34 0.92
C PRO A 181 1.51 -11.69 0.40
N VAL A 182 2.62 -11.84 1.13
CA VAL A 182 3.92 -11.33 0.65
C VAL A 182 4.46 -12.17 -0.50
N GLY A 183 4.30 -13.49 -0.45
CA GLY A 183 4.67 -14.38 -1.54
C GLY A 183 3.94 -14.04 -2.83
N ALA A 184 2.64 -13.78 -2.75
CA ALA A 184 1.82 -13.32 -3.87
C ALA A 184 2.28 -11.95 -4.39
N LEU A 185 2.52 -10.98 -3.50
CA LEU A 185 3.04 -9.65 -3.84
C LEU A 185 4.38 -9.73 -4.59
N LEU A 186 5.35 -10.47 -4.05
CA LEU A 186 6.67 -10.62 -4.67
C LEU A 186 6.59 -11.39 -6.00
N GLY A 187 5.69 -12.36 -6.09
CA GLY A 187 5.36 -13.04 -7.33
C GLY A 187 4.79 -12.08 -8.37
N ALA A 188 3.78 -11.30 -7.97
CA ALA A 188 3.10 -10.35 -8.86
C ALA A 188 4.04 -9.32 -9.48
N THR A 189 5.01 -8.86 -8.72
CA THR A 189 5.99 -7.85 -9.14
C THR A 189 7.28 -8.44 -9.69
N SER A 190 7.34 -9.76 -9.88
CA SER A 190 8.52 -10.44 -10.40
C SER A 190 8.69 -10.20 -11.90
N ALA A 191 9.95 -10.16 -12.35
CA ALA A 191 10.26 -10.08 -13.77
C ALA A 191 9.65 -11.23 -14.60
N GLY A 192 9.37 -12.37 -13.97
CA GLY A 192 8.74 -13.52 -14.61
C GLY A 192 7.29 -13.27 -14.98
N LEU A 193 6.50 -12.67 -14.08
CA LEU A 193 5.08 -12.37 -14.34
C LEU A 193 4.88 -11.04 -15.10
N GLU A 194 5.83 -10.12 -15.05
CA GLU A 194 5.78 -8.83 -15.75
C GLU A 194 6.38 -8.88 -17.17
N ALA A 195 7.02 -10.00 -17.55
CA ALA A 195 7.60 -10.13 -18.88
C ALA A 195 6.54 -9.99 -20.00
N PRO A 196 6.91 -9.52 -21.19
CA PRO A 196 6.00 -9.46 -22.34
C PRO A 196 5.32 -10.82 -22.61
N GLY A 197 3.99 -10.84 -22.59
CA GLY A 197 3.18 -12.05 -22.76
C GLY A 197 3.03 -12.91 -21.50
N ALA A 198 3.60 -12.53 -20.37
CA ALA A 198 3.34 -13.16 -19.08
C ALA A 198 2.03 -12.65 -18.45
N CYS A 199 1.63 -13.23 -17.31
CA CYS A 199 0.32 -12.99 -16.72
C CYS A 199 0.05 -11.52 -16.37
N ASN A 200 1.05 -10.80 -15.87
CA ASN A 200 0.90 -9.41 -15.41
C ASN A 200 1.53 -8.40 -16.38
N ALA A 201 1.84 -8.83 -17.61
CA ALA A 201 2.52 -8.01 -18.59
C ALA A 201 1.92 -6.60 -18.69
N SER A 202 2.75 -5.59 -18.57
CA SER A 202 2.41 -4.17 -18.65
C SER A 202 1.59 -3.61 -17.45
N PHE A 203 1.46 -4.35 -16.36
CA PHE A 203 0.84 -3.82 -15.14
C PHE A 203 1.75 -2.79 -14.48
N LEU A 204 2.99 -3.16 -14.16
CA LEU A 204 3.95 -2.26 -13.53
C LEU A 204 4.55 -1.27 -14.52
N ARG A 205 4.59 -0.01 -14.11
CA ARG A 205 5.18 1.07 -14.89
C ARG A 205 6.28 1.76 -14.10
N ASP A 206 7.43 1.97 -14.70
CA ASP A 206 8.57 2.63 -14.05
C ASP A 206 8.26 4.08 -13.64
N ASP A 207 7.38 4.76 -14.39
CA ASP A 207 6.98 6.15 -14.20
C ASP A 207 5.69 6.32 -13.39
N ALA A 208 5.25 5.30 -12.68
CA ALA A 208 4.10 5.31 -11.78
C ALA A 208 4.52 5.02 -10.33
N VAL A 209 3.81 5.57 -9.35
CA VAL A 209 3.90 5.14 -7.94
C VAL A 209 3.18 3.79 -7.83
N LEU A 210 3.79 2.81 -7.16
CA LEU A 210 3.16 1.54 -6.83
C LEU A 210 2.55 1.63 -5.44
N VAL A 211 1.23 1.50 -5.37
CA VAL A 211 0.46 1.44 -4.12
C VAL A 211 0.00 0.01 -3.90
N VAL A 212 0.57 -0.66 -2.92
CA VAL A 212 0.17 -2.02 -2.52
C VAL A 212 -0.79 -1.93 -1.35
N THR A 213 -1.90 -2.67 -1.41
CA THR A 213 -2.84 -2.83 -0.29
C THR A 213 -2.99 -4.31 0.02
N ILE A 214 -2.51 -4.75 1.19
CA ILE A 214 -2.68 -6.11 1.70
C ILE A 214 -3.92 -6.14 2.58
N VAL A 215 -4.82 -7.10 2.34
CA VAL A 215 -6.07 -7.27 3.09
C VAL A 215 -6.19 -8.71 3.55
N THR A 216 -5.94 -8.97 4.84
CA THR A 216 -5.95 -10.32 5.43
C THR A 216 -6.21 -10.28 6.93
N ASP A 217 -6.87 -11.30 7.45
CA ASP A 217 -7.02 -11.54 8.90
C ASP A 217 -6.03 -12.58 9.44
N GLU A 218 -5.05 -13.00 8.63
CA GLU A 218 -3.98 -13.92 9.01
C GLU A 218 -2.59 -13.27 8.78
N ASP A 219 -1.54 -13.79 9.45
CA ASP A 219 -0.16 -13.37 9.21
C ASP A 219 0.50 -14.22 8.12
N ASP A 220 1.48 -13.67 7.41
CA ASP A 220 2.29 -14.43 6.46
C ASP A 220 3.37 -15.25 7.19
N THR A 221 3.04 -16.49 7.52
CA THR A 221 3.97 -17.43 8.16
C THR A 221 4.66 -18.38 7.17
N VAL A 222 4.30 -18.30 5.89
CA VAL A 222 4.71 -19.23 4.83
C VAL A 222 5.82 -18.65 3.97
N THR A 223 5.72 -17.38 3.60
CA THR A 223 6.71 -16.74 2.73
C THR A 223 8.10 -16.72 3.38
N ALA A 224 9.07 -17.24 2.65
CA ALA A 224 10.45 -17.30 3.12
C ALA A 224 11.07 -15.91 3.29
N GLY A 225 11.97 -15.77 4.25
CA GLY A 225 12.67 -14.53 4.55
C GLY A 225 11.98 -13.70 5.64
N GLU A 226 12.56 -12.54 5.90
CA GLU A 226 12.10 -11.59 6.92
C GLU A 226 11.62 -10.30 6.27
N PRO A 227 10.81 -9.47 6.96
CA PRO A 227 10.27 -8.22 6.44
C PRO A 227 11.27 -7.31 5.73
N ALA A 228 12.49 -7.18 6.27
CA ALA A 228 13.54 -6.38 5.66
C ALA A 228 13.98 -6.92 4.28
N ALA A 229 14.09 -8.24 4.14
CA ALA A 229 14.46 -8.87 2.87
C ALA A 229 13.34 -8.77 1.83
N TRP A 230 12.09 -8.84 2.26
CA TRP A 230 10.93 -8.62 1.41
C TRP A 230 10.90 -7.18 0.87
N ARG A 231 11.14 -6.19 1.78
CA ARG A 231 11.27 -4.79 1.39
C ARG A 231 12.34 -4.57 0.35
N GLU A 232 13.54 -5.11 0.56
CA GLU A 232 14.64 -4.99 -0.40
C GLU A 232 14.26 -5.55 -1.78
N THR A 233 13.49 -6.64 -1.81
CA THR A 233 13.02 -7.24 -3.06
C THR A 233 12.03 -6.33 -3.77
N LEU A 234 11.08 -5.75 -3.04
CA LEU A 234 10.10 -4.84 -3.61
C LEU A 234 10.73 -3.50 -4.04
N LEU A 235 11.70 -2.98 -3.28
CA LEU A 235 12.46 -1.78 -3.67
C LEU A 235 13.18 -1.95 -5.02
N ARG A 236 13.74 -3.13 -5.30
CA ARG A 236 14.39 -3.39 -6.59
C ARG A 236 13.44 -3.25 -7.78
N VAL A 237 12.16 -3.53 -7.60
CA VAL A 237 11.12 -3.34 -8.63
C VAL A 237 10.99 -1.87 -9.04
N LYS A 238 11.24 -0.96 -8.11
CA LYS A 238 11.22 0.50 -8.32
C LYS A 238 12.63 1.11 -8.26
N HIS A 239 13.62 0.36 -8.73
CA HIS A 239 15.02 0.82 -8.86
C HIS A 239 15.64 1.38 -7.57
N GLY A 240 15.13 0.98 -6.40
CA GLY A 240 15.57 1.45 -5.08
C GLY A 240 14.92 2.77 -4.64
N ASP A 241 13.97 3.31 -5.39
CA ASP A 241 13.25 4.53 -5.03
C ASP A 241 12.13 4.22 -4.01
N ASP A 242 12.34 4.59 -2.76
CA ASP A 242 11.36 4.42 -1.68
C ASP A 242 10.13 5.32 -1.88
N GLY A 243 10.29 6.49 -2.52
CA GLY A 243 9.19 7.39 -2.89
C GLY A 243 8.24 6.81 -3.95
N ALA A 244 8.69 5.79 -4.69
CA ALA A 244 7.88 5.10 -5.68
C ALA A 244 6.98 3.99 -5.09
N LEU A 245 7.02 3.77 -3.77
CA LEU A 245 6.34 2.67 -3.08
C LEU A 245 5.50 3.16 -1.91
N VAL A 246 4.23 2.77 -1.90
CA VAL A 246 3.32 2.92 -0.76
C VAL A 246 2.83 1.54 -0.35
N LEU A 247 2.94 1.21 0.95
CA LEU A 247 2.49 -0.07 1.47
C LEU A 247 1.38 0.13 2.50
N LEU A 248 0.19 -0.34 2.18
CA LEU A 248 -1.00 -0.25 3.00
C LEU A 248 -1.36 -1.65 3.52
N GLY A 249 -1.65 -1.77 4.81
CA GLY A 249 -2.09 -3.01 5.43
C GLY A 249 -3.45 -2.84 6.10
N LEU A 250 -4.46 -3.57 5.63
CA LEU A 250 -5.67 -3.88 6.39
C LEU A 250 -5.48 -5.27 6.97
N VAL A 251 -4.99 -5.33 8.21
CA VAL A 251 -4.56 -6.59 8.83
C VAL A 251 -5.21 -6.79 10.21
N ALA A 252 -5.15 -8.03 10.70
CA ALA A 252 -5.59 -8.34 12.05
C ALA A 252 -4.58 -7.81 13.08
N ASP A 253 -5.06 -7.05 14.06
CA ASP A 253 -4.26 -6.57 15.18
C ASP A 253 -5.15 -6.23 16.37
N GLU A 254 -4.81 -6.73 17.55
CA GLU A 254 -5.49 -6.42 18.81
C GLU A 254 -5.40 -4.93 19.17
N ASN A 255 -4.28 -4.28 18.88
CA ASN A 255 -4.05 -2.88 19.20
C ASN A 255 -4.74 -1.92 18.22
N LEU A 256 -4.88 -2.31 16.95
CA LEU A 256 -5.58 -1.52 15.93
C LEU A 256 -7.11 -1.52 16.16
N THR A 257 -7.67 -2.57 16.76
CA THR A 257 -9.11 -2.66 17.03
C THR A 257 -9.59 -1.63 18.05
N ALA A 258 -8.76 -1.29 19.04
CA ALA A 258 -9.09 -0.29 20.05
C ALA A 258 -9.13 1.14 19.49
N ALA A 259 -8.41 1.41 18.40
CA ALA A 259 -8.25 2.75 17.82
C ALA A 259 -9.22 3.06 16.67
N LEU A 260 -9.89 2.07 16.07
CA LEU A 260 -10.56 2.19 14.78
C LEU A 260 -12.04 1.78 14.75
N ASP A 261 -12.76 1.82 15.88
CA ASP A 261 -14.21 1.54 15.99
C ASP A 261 -14.68 0.15 15.47
N GLY A 262 -13.76 -0.80 15.26
CA GLY A 262 -14.09 -2.09 14.65
C GLY A 262 -14.53 -3.20 15.60
N GLY A 263 -14.38 -2.99 16.90
CA GLY A 263 -14.52 -4.09 17.88
C GLY A 263 -13.36 -5.09 17.79
N PRO A 264 -13.30 -6.09 18.68
CA PRO A 264 -12.22 -7.08 18.65
C PRO A 264 -12.24 -7.84 17.31
N CYS A 265 -11.11 -7.82 16.61
CA CYS A 265 -10.88 -8.70 15.48
C CYS A 265 -10.73 -10.12 16.02
N PRO A 266 -11.60 -11.07 15.68
CA PRO A 266 -11.39 -12.45 16.07
C PRO A 266 -10.15 -12.95 15.31
N LEU A 267 -9.02 -12.91 16.03
CA LEU A 267 -7.77 -13.50 15.56
C LEU A 267 -7.93 -15.00 15.63
N LYS A 268 -7.65 -15.70 14.55
CA LYS A 268 -7.76 -17.16 14.48
C LYS A 268 -6.90 -17.82 15.57
N ASP A 269 -5.77 -17.22 15.94
CA ASP A 269 -4.79 -17.70 16.92
C ASP A 269 -4.46 -16.68 18.03
N GLY A 270 -5.16 -15.55 18.11
CA GLY A 270 -4.99 -14.54 19.17
C GLY A 270 -3.70 -13.70 19.06
N THR A 271 -2.98 -13.73 17.95
CA THR A 271 -1.64 -13.13 17.84
C THR A 271 -1.53 -11.97 16.83
N GLY A 272 -2.59 -11.66 16.10
CA GLY A 272 -2.53 -10.64 15.04
C GLY A 272 -1.64 -11.05 13.85
N ALA A 273 -1.18 -10.06 13.09
CA ALA A 273 -0.31 -10.25 11.93
C ALA A 273 1.04 -9.52 12.10
N PRO A 274 1.89 -9.91 13.07
CA PRO A 274 3.09 -9.15 13.44
C PRO A 274 4.14 -9.08 12.33
N ARG A 275 4.26 -10.09 11.48
CA ARG A 275 5.21 -10.06 10.37
C ARG A 275 4.76 -9.07 9.28
N LEU A 276 3.46 -9.07 8.96
CA LEU A 276 2.89 -8.11 8.01
C LEU A 276 2.94 -6.68 8.54
N GLN A 277 2.65 -6.46 9.83
CA GLN A 277 2.82 -5.15 10.47
C GLN A 277 4.26 -4.67 10.37
N SER A 278 5.21 -5.52 10.77
CA SER A 278 6.63 -5.21 10.67
C SER A 278 7.04 -4.93 9.22
N PHE A 279 6.46 -5.63 8.24
CA PHE A 279 6.73 -5.39 6.82
C PHE A 279 6.25 -4.01 6.38
N VAL A 280 5.01 -3.65 6.70
CA VAL A 280 4.45 -2.31 6.41
C VAL A 280 5.30 -1.21 7.07
N ASP A 281 5.72 -1.40 8.33
CA ASP A 281 6.52 -0.44 9.09
C ASP A 281 7.94 -0.23 8.54
N THR A 282 8.41 -1.10 7.64
CA THR A 282 9.71 -0.90 6.98
C THR A 282 9.68 0.19 5.90
N PHE A 283 8.50 0.61 5.41
CA PHE A 283 8.36 1.59 4.34
C PHE A 283 8.13 3.00 4.88
N SER A 284 8.74 4.00 4.26
CA SER A 284 8.54 5.40 4.61
C SER A 284 7.09 5.86 4.40
N PHE A 285 6.40 5.23 3.46
CA PHE A 285 4.99 5.47 3.14
C PHE A 285 4.15 4.23 3.47
N GLY A 286 4.28 3.76 4.71
CA GLY A 286 3.49 2.67 5.26
C GLY A 286 2.27 3.17 6.05
N SER A 287 1.14 2.45 5.99
CA SER A 287 -0.02 2.72 6.84
C SER A 287 -0.78 1.44 7.16
N LEU A 288 -1.16 1.29 8.42
CA LEU A 288 -1.92 0.16 8.93
C LEU A 288 -3.35 0.55 9.30
N GLY A 289 -4.26 -0.39 9.09
CA GLY A 289 -5.65 -0.32 9.52
C GLY A 289 -6.17 -1.70 9.91
N SER A 290 -7.29 -1.73 10.64
CA SER A 290 -7.92 -3.00 11.05
C SER A 290 -8.74 -3.59 9.91
N VAL A 291 -8.45 -4.85 9.55
CA VAL A 291 -9.27 -5.64 8.63
C VAL A 291 -10.67 -5.91 9.20
N CYS A 292 -10.85 -5.81 10.51
CA CYS A 292 -12.13 -5.99 11.19
C CYS A 292 -12.99 -4.73 11.28
N ALA A 293 -12.50 -3.59 10.79
CA ALA A 293 -13.31 -2.38 10.72
C ALA A 293 -14.59 -2.62 9.91
N ALA A 294 -15.70 -2.08 10.38
CA ALA A 294 -16.99 -2.21 9.69
C ALA A 294 -17.03 -1.44 8.36
N ASP A 295 -16.18 -0.41 8.24
CA ASP A 295 -16.04 0.46 7.07
C ASP A 295 -14.56 0.80 6.86
N TYR A 296 -14.08 0.66 5.64
CA TYR A 296 -12.70 0.98 5.27
C TYR A 296 -12.52 2.41 4.72
N ALA A 297 -13.60 3.18 4.56
CA ALA A 297 -13.50 4.55 4.06
C ALA A 297 -12.60 5.45 4.92
N PRO A 298 -12.61 5.40 6.28
CA PRO A 298 -11.68 6.18 7.08
C PRO A 298 -10.21 5.77 6.90
N PHE A 299 -9.94 4.49 6.67
CA PHE A 299 -8.59 4.01 6.36
C PHE A 299 -8.12 4.56 5.00
N PHE A 300 -8.95 4.44 3.97
CA PHE A 300 -8.62 4.94 2.63
C PHE A 300 -8.49 6.46 2.59
N ALA A 301 -9.27 7.20 3.38
CA ALA A 301 -9.11 8.65 3.49
C ALA A 301 -7.71 9.04 4.04
N ARG A 302 -7.18 8.29 5.02
CA ARG A 302 -5.79 8.49 5.50
C ARG A 302 -4.76 8.04 4.46
N ALA A 303 -5.01 6.92 3.78
CA ALA A 303 -4.13 6.38 2.75
C ALA A 303 -3.89 7.38 1.61
N VAL A 304 -4.90 8.16 1.21
CA VAL A 304 -4.74 9.22 0.21
C VAL A 304 -3.67 10.23 0.62
N GLY A 305 -3.63 10.64 1.89
CA GLY A 305 -2.56 11.50 2.41
C GLY A 305 -1.18 10.88 2.26
N VAL A 306 -1.03 9.60 2.66
CA VAL A 306 0.24 8.86 2.53
C VAL A 306 0.67 8.72 1.07
N ILE A 307 -0.27 8.44 0.17
CA ILE A 307 -0.01 8.38 -1.28
C ILE A 307 0.43 9.76 -1.79
N GLY A 308 -0.24 10.84 -1.35
CA GLY A 308 0.12 12.20 -1.71
C GLY A 308 1.54 12.58 -1.28
N ASP A 309 1.94 12.18 -0.07
CA ASP A 309 3.31 12.43 0.44
C ASP A 309 4.36 11.64 -0.37
N ALA A 310 4.08 10.39 -0.73
CA ALA A 310 4.94 9.59 -1.62
C ALA A 310 5.07 10.26 -2.98
N CYS A 311 3.97 10.69 -3.57
CA CYS A 311 3.95 11.40 -4.85
C CYS A 311 4.80 12.68 -4.85
N GLN A 312 4.89 13.39 -3.73
CA GLN A 312 5.73 14.59 -3.62
C GLN A 312 7.23 14.25 -3.62
N GLN A 313 7.60 13.03 -3.26
CA GLN A 313 9.00 12.57 -3.23
C GLN A 313 9.38 11.76 -4.47
N PHE A 314 8.42 11.14 -5.13
CA PHE A 314 8.66 10.35 -6.33
C PHE A 314 9.16 11.20 -7.48
N VAL A 315 10.27 10.78 -8.05
CA VAL A 315 10.83 11.39 -9.28
C VAL A 315 10.78 10.34 -10.39
N PRO A 316 9.83 10.44 -11.33
CA PRO A 316 9.77 9.51 -12.44
C PRO A 316 11.12 9.43 -13.17
N PRO A 317 11.59 8.24 -13.54
CA PRO A 317 12.81 8.13 -14.33
C PRO A 317 12.64 8.92 -15.63
N ALA A 318 13.65 9.69 -15.98
CA ALA A 318 13.64 10.43 -17.24
C ALA A 318 13.41 9.42 -18.39
N ILE A 319 12.44 9.71 -19.24
CA ILE A 319 12.18 8.91 -20.44
C ILE A 319 13.50 8.92 -21.25
N ARG A 320 14.15 7.77 -21.29
CA ARG A 320 15.42 7.58 -21.99
C ARG A 320 15.21 7.47 -23.47
#